data_6f40d123c4c2da83c0b6faa5f8c24626
#
_entry.id   6f40d123c4c2da83c0b6faa5f8c24626
#
_cell.length_a   1.000
_cell.length_b   1.000
_cell.length_c   1.000
_cell.angle_alpha   90.00
_cell.angle_beta   90.00
_cell.angle_gamma   90.00
#
_symmetry.space_group_name_H-M   'P 1'
#
loop_
_entity.id
_entity.type
_entity.pdbx_description
1 polymer ?
#
loop_
_entity_poly.entity_id
_entity_poly.type
_entity_poly.pdbx_seq_one_letter_code
_entity_poly.pdbx_strand_id
1 'polypeptide(L)'
;MSDLLPDYPRLHALLGDAVRDLPNALAEKMEDALSDAAESAPPSAFFTFLQGHGKGHRADGTPWSEKRLTPGRAFDLALATRSASGITALAAMLHAAHVARENDDPGSYPSAALVDGLFDACEALSLQIERCLDP
;
A
#
# COMPACT_ATOMS: atom_id res chain seq x y z
N MET A 1 31.06 28.33 10.42
CA MET A 1 30.18 27.86 11.52
C MET A 1 29.92 26.41 11.24
N SER A 2 30.57 25.54 12.03
CA SER A 2 30.39 24.08 11.86
C SER A 2 29.00 23.71 12.33
N ASP A 3 28.17 23.22 11.42
CA ASP A 3 26.96 22.50 11.77
C ASP A 3 27.40 21.21 12.47
N LEU A 4 27.47 21.26 13.78
CA LEU A 4 27.59 20.07 14.62
C LEU A 4 26.30 19.29 14.40
N LEU A 5 26.41 18.12 13.74
CA LEU A 5 25.36 17.11 13.74
C LEU A 5 24.89 16.95 15.20
N PRO A 6 23.59 16.93 15.45
CA PRO A 6 23.09 16.76 16.82
C PRO A 6 23.62 15.46 17.41
N ASP A 7 24.17 15.52 18.62
CA ASP A 7 24.72 14.36 19.33
C ASP A 7 23.69 13.23 19.50
N TYR A 8 22.38 13.57 19.38
CA TYR A 8 21.24 12.67 19.51
C TYR A 8 20.27 12.85 18.32
N PRO A 9 20.58 12.29 17.14
CA PRO A 9 19.86 12.59 15.90
C PRO A 9 18.40 12.10 15.91
N ARG A 10 18.10 10.95 16.52
CA ARG A 10 16.74 10.41 16.61
C ARG A 10 15.88 11.18 17.60
N LEU A 11 16.46 11.49 18.75
CA LEU A 11 15.79 12.27 19.77
C LEU A 11 15.55 13.70 19.30
N HIS A 12 16.50 14.29 18.56
CA HIS A 12 16.32 15.61 17.95
C HIS A 12 15.23 15.61 16.88
N ALA A 13 15.07 14.53 16.11
CA ALA A 13 13.98 14.40 15.14
C ALA A 13 12.60 14.40 15.80
N LEU A 14 12.49 13.94 17.04
CA LEU A 14 11.22 13.89 17.80
C LEU A 14 10.94 15.18 18.56
N LEU A 15 11.95 15.76 19.21
CA LEU A 15 11.82 16.85 20.17
C LEU A 15 12.37 18.20 19.67
N GLY A 16 13.06 18.20 18.51
CA GLY A 16 13.70 19.40 18.00
C GLY A 16 14.71 19.95 18.98
N ASP A 17 14.76 21.29 19.09
CA ASP A 17 15.73 21.97 19.98
C ASP A 17 15.50 21.71 21.48
N ALA A 18 14.32 21.19 21.87
CA ALA A 18 14.04 20.84 23.28
C ALA A 18 14.96 19.73 23.83
N VAL A 19 15.67 19.00 22.98
CA VAL A 19 16.72 18.04 23.38
C VAL A 19 17.80 18.70 24.19
N ARG A 20 18.10 19.97 23.95
CA ARG A 20 19.14 20.73 24.67
C ARG A 20 18.82 21.00 26.14
N ASP A 21 17.54 20.94 26.49
CA ASP A 21 17.08 21.17 27.86
C ASP A 21 17.10 19.85 28.70
N LEU A 22 17.40 18.71 28.05
CA LEU A 22 17.48 17.44 28.73
C LEU A 22 18.86 17.22 29.35
N PRO A 23 18.96 16.61 30.55
CA PRO A 23 20.23 16.14 31.09
C PRO A 23 20.88 15.13 30.13
N ASN A 24 22.20 15.29 29.85
CA ASN A 24 22.93 14.45 28.89
C ASN A 24 22.75 12.94 29.13
N ALA A 25 22.81 12.50 30.41
CA ALA A 25 22.61 11.10 30.76
C ALA A 25 21.20 10.56 30.45
N LEU A 26 20.19 11.42 30.41
CA LEU A 26 18.83 11.06 30.04
C LEU A 26 18.72 11.04 28.50
N ALA A 27 19.26 12.03 27.82
CA ALA A 27 19.26 12.11 26.36
C ALA A 27 19.96 10.89 25.73
N GLU A 28 21.11 10.48 26.27
CA GLU A 28 21.85 9.29 25.85
C GLU A 28 21.00 8.01 25.99
N LYS A 29 20.41 7.78 27.18
CA LYS A 29 19.54 6.61 27.39
C LYS A 29 18.30 6.60 26.48
N MET A 30 17.73 7.75 26.19
CA MET A 30 16.59 7.86 25.29
C MET A 30 17.01 7.60 23.84
N GLU A 31 18.15 8.10 23.40
CA GLU A 31 18.69 7.84 22.06
C GLU A 31 19.00 6.34 21.88
N ASP A 32 19.64 5.70 22.87
CA ASP A 32 19.91 4.27 22.87
C ASP A 32 18.61 3.46 22.80
N ALA A 33 17.60 3.80 23.60
CA ALA A 33 16.31 3.13 23.57
C ALA A 33 15.58 3.29 22.23
N LEU A 34 15.68 4.47 21.59
CA LEU A 34 15.13 4.71 20.25
C LEU A 34 15.90 3.93 19.18
N SER A 35 17.21 3.78 19.35
CA SER A 35 18.05 2.98 18.46
C SER A 35 17.67 1.51 18.52
N ASP A 36 17.59 0.95 19.73
CA ASP A 36 17.21 -0.45 19.98
C ASP A 36 15.80 -0.75 19.48
N ALA A 37 14.85 0.18 19.69
CA ALA A 37 13.49 0.05 19.18
C ALA A 37 13.43 0.07 17.65
N ALA A 38 14.26 0.88 17.00
CA ALA A 38 14.32 0.95 15.54
C ALA A 38 14.95 -0.30 14.91
N GLU A 39 15.96 -0.91 15.59
CA GLU A 39 16.61 -2.13 15.13
C GLU A 39 15.77 -3.40 15.38
N SER A 40 15.00 -3.41 16.47
CA SER A 40 14.19 -4.57 16.86
C SER A 40 12.75 -4.54 16.32
N ALA A 41 12.26 -3.40 15.82
CA ALA A 41 10.96 -3.31 15.21
C ALA A 41 10.98 -4.00 13.83
N PRO A 42 10.17 -5.05 13.59
CA PRO A 42 10.02 -5.59 12.25
C PRO A 42 9.49 -4.47 11.33
N PRO A 43 9.93 -4.39 10.07
CA PRO A 43 9.40 -3.42 9.13
C PRO A 43 7.88 -3.54 9.12
N SER A 44 7.17 -2.42 9.24
CA SER A 44 5.70 -2.48 9.28
C SER A 44 5.19 -3.20 8.04
N ALA A 45 4.15 -4.01 8.16
CA ALA A 45 3.55 -4.74 7.05
C ALA A 45 3.23 -3.80 5.87
N PHE A 46 2.86 -2.56 6.16
CA PHE A 46 2.61 -1.51 5.17
C PHE A 46 3.85 -1.22 4.30
N PHE A 47 5.02 -0.98 4.91
CA PHE A 47 6.23 -0.67 4.15
C PHE A 47 6.76 -1.89 3.39
N THR A 48 6.65 -3.09 3.96
CA THR A 48 7.00 -4.35 3.27
C THR A 48 6.14 -4.54 2.03
N PHE A 49 4.83 -4.31 2.13
CA PHE A 49 3.90 -4.36 1.02
C PHE A 49 4.22 -3.31 -0.05
N LEU A 50 4.49 -2.07 0.36
CA LEU A 50 4.82 -0.98 -0.54
C LEU A 50 6.12 -1.26 -1.32
N GLN A 51 7.15 -1.78 -0.66
CA GLN A 51 8.39 -2.21 -1.31
C GLN A 51 8.16 -3.36 -2.29
N GLY A 52 7.34 -4.35 -1.92
CA GLY A 52 6.95 -5.45 -2.79
C GLY A 52 6.21 -4.97 -4.02
N HIS A 53 5.32 -3.99 -3.86
CA HIS A 53 4.63 -3.33 -4.95
C HIS A 53 5.62 -2.71 -5.96
N GLY A 54 6.61 -1.98 -5.48
CA GLY A 54 7.68 -1.39 -6.31
C GLY A 54 8.58 -2.43 -6.99
N LYS A 55 8.60 -3.67 -6.53
CA LYS A 55 9.36 -4.80 -7.12
C LYS A 55 8.51 -5.69 -8.04
N GLY A 56 7.26 -5.34 -8.30
CA GLY A 56 6.35 -6.13 -9.13
C GLY A 56 5.92 -7.44 -8.50
N HIS A 57 5.78 -7.48 -7.16
CA HIS A 57 5.24 -8.65 -6.46
C HIS A 57 3.76 -8.89 -6.82
N ARG A 58 3.27 -10.10 -6.56
CA ARG A 58 1.87 -10.49 -6.76
C ARG A 58 0.91 -9.58 -6.01
N ALA A 59 -0.38 -9.65 -6.34
CA ALA A 59 -1.41 -8.85 -5.68
C ALA A 59 -1.51 -9.09 -4.16
N ASP A 60 -1.16 -10.29 -3.70
CA ASP A 60 -1.09 -10.66 -2.28
C ASP A 60 0.19 -10.20 -1.57
N GLY A 61 1.08 -9.49 -2.29
CA GLY A 61 2.37 -8.98 -1.78
C GLY A 61 3.50 -10.00 -1.78
N THR A 62 3.25 -11.25 -2.20
CA THR A 62 4.29 -12.28 -2.26
C THR A 62 5.12 -12.18 -3.54
N PRO A 63 6.41 -12.54 -3.52
CA PRO A 63 7.22 -12.62 -4.73
C PRO A 63 6.75 -13.76 -5.63
N TRP A 64 7.02 -13.63 -6.94
CA TRP A 64 6.78 -14.71 -7.88
C TRP A 64 7.73 -15.89 -7.63
N SER A 65 7.20 -17.11 -7.69
CA SER A 65 7.99 -18.35 -7.50
C SER A 65 8.80 -18.73 -8.75
N GLU A 66 8.47 -18.18 -9.91
CA GLU A 66 9.15 -18.47 -11.17
C GLU A 66 10.53 -17.81 -11.26
N LYS A 67 11.58 -18.63 -11.32
CA LYS A 67 12.98 -18.18 -11.34
C LYS A 67 13.42 -17.51 -12.67
N ARG A 68 12.64 -17.64 -13.75
CA ARG A 68 12.98 -17.14 -15.10
C ARG A 68 12.16 -15.94 -15.52
N LEU A 69 11.40 -15.37 -14.61
CA LEU A 69 10.57 -14.23 -14.92
C LEU A 69 11.43 -12.97 -15.05
N THR A 70 11.35 -12.29 -16.19
CA THR A 70 12.01 -10.99 -16.34
C THR A 70 11.35 -9.94 -15.46
N PRO A 71 12.07 -8.92 -14.97
CA PRO A 71 11.48 -7.86 -14.15
C PRO A 71 10.27 -7.18 -14.82
N GLY A 72 10.35 -6.87 -16.13
CA GLY A 72 9.23 -6.29 -16.88
C GLY A 72 8.00 -7.20 -16.85
N ARG A 73 8.18 -8.48 -17.14
CA ARG A 73 7.08 -9.44 -17.13
C ARG A 73 6.50 -9.65 -15.72
N ALA A 74 7.32 -9.57 -14.69
CA ALA A 74 6.85 -9.63 -13.30
C ALA A 74 5.92 -8.44 -12.99
N PHE A 75 6.25 -7.25 -13.47
CA PHE A 75 5.40 -6.07 -13.34
C PHE A 75 4.09 -6.20 -14.09
N ASP A 76 4.10 -6.67 -15.33
CA ASP A 76 2.89 -6.87 -16.14
C ASP A 76 1.94 -7.86 -15.45
N LEU A 77 2.46 -9.00 -14.99
CA LEU A 77 1.68 -10.00 -14.28
C LEU A 77 1.15 -9.47 -12.92
N ALA A 78 1.96 -8.71 -12.20
CA ALA A 78 1.53 -8.07 -10.96
C ALA A 78 0.38 -7.09 -11.20
N LEU A 79 0.46 -6.30 -12.27
CA LEU A 79 -0.59 -5.37 -12.66
C LEU A 79 -1.85 -6.10 -13.10
N ALA A 80 -1.73 -7.15 -13.92
CA ALA A 80 -2.85 -7.97 -14.35
C ALA A 80 -3.58 -8.61 -13.16
N THR A 81 -2.85 -9.18 -12.19
CA THR A 81 -3.46 -9.81 -11.00
C THR A 81 -4.15 -8.80 -10.09
N ARG A 82 -3.60 -7.59 -9.92
CA ARG A 82 -4.25 -6.51 -9.17
C ARG A 82 -5.52 -6.02 -9.87
N SER A 83 -5.48 -5.86 -11.18
CA SER A 83 -6.65 -5.49 -11.98
C SER A 83 -7.75 -6.53 -11.87
N ALA A 84 -7.41 -7.83 -11.93
CA ALA A 84 -8.36 -8.91 -11.73
C ALA A 84 -9.00 -8.88 -10.32
N SER A 85 -8.20 -8.62 -9.28
CA SER A 85 -8.72 -8.44 -7.91
C SER A 85 -9.65 -7.24 -7.81
N GLY A 86 -9.34 -6.15 -8.49
CA GLY A 86 -10.20 -4.97 -8.58
C GLY A 86 -11.55 -5.28 -9.24
N ILE A 87 -11.55 -5.99 -10.35
CA ILE A 87 -12.78 -6.44 -11.04
C ILE A 87 -13.63 -7.30 -10.10
N THR A 88 -13.02 -8.23 -9.36
CA THR A 88 -13.74 -9.08 -8.41
C THR A 88 -14.44 -8.24 -7.33
N ALA A 89 -13.79 -7.22 -6.80
CA ALA A 89 -14.38 -6.31 -5.82
C ALA A 89 -15.54 -5.49 -6.42
N LEU A 90 -15.36 -4.93 -7.62
CA LEU A 90 -16.39 -4.18 -8.33
C LEU A 90 -17.60 -5.04 -8.68
N ALA A 91 -17.38 -6.27 -9.12
CA ALA A 91 -18.44 -7.23 -9.40
C ALA A 91 -19.28 -7.56 -8.15
N ALA A 92 -18.64 -7.70 -6.99
CA ALA A 92 -19.33 -7.90 -5.72
C ALA A 92 -20.22 -6.68 -5.36
N MET A 93 -19.74 -5.46 -5.60
CA MET A 93 -20.52 -4.23 -5.38
C MET A 93 -21.72 -4.14 -6.34
N LEU A 94 -21.52 -4.46 -7.62
CA LEU A 94 -22.59 -4.50 -8.63
C LEU A 94 -23.64 -5.56 -8.28
N HIS A 95 -23.20 -6.73 -7.81
CA HIS A 95 -24.12 -7.77 -7.34
C HIS A 95 -24.95 -7.31 -6.14
N ALA A 96 -24.31 -6.68 -5.16
CA ALA A 96 -25.02 -6.11 -4.00
C ALA A 96 -26.04 -5.05 -4.42
N ALA A 97 -25.69 -4.18 -5.39
CA ALA A 97 -26.60 -3.18 -5.95
C ALA A 97 -27.81 -3.82 -6.65
N HIS A 98 -27.57 -4.91 -7.39
CA HIS A 98 -28.63 -5.67 -8.06
C HIS A 98 -29.60 -6.30 -7.04
N VAL A 99 -29.07 -6.98 -6.02
CA VAL A 99 -29.88 -7.59 -4.95
C VAL A 99 -30.70 -6.54 -4.19
N ALA A 100 -30.13 -5.38 -3.89
CA ALA A 100 -30.86 -4.29 -3.24
C ALA A 100 -32.04 -3.79 -4.07
N ARG A 101 -31.88 -3.69 -5.39
CA ARG A 101 -32.98 -3.32 -6.32
C ARG A 101 -34.09 -4.35 -6.35
N GLU A 102 -33.76 -5.64 -6.36
CA GLU A 102 -34.76 -6.71 -6.38
C GLU A 102 -35.57 -6.79 -5.08
N ASN A 103 -34.99 -6.34 -3.97
CA ASN A 103 -35.70 -6.29 -2.69
C ASN A 103 -36.53 -5.01 -2.47
N ASP A 104 -36.63 -4.16 -3.48
CA ASP A 104 -37.50 -2.98 -3.55
C ASP A 104 -37.32 -1.99 -2.38
N ASP A 105 -36.04 -1.80 -1.94
CA ASP A 105 -35.65 -0.84 -0.91
C ASP A 105 -34.99 0.41 -1.57
N PRO A 106 -35.79 1.43 -1.97
CA PRO A 106 -35.27 2.57 -2.77
C PRO A 106 -34.19 3.41 -2.07
N GLY A 107 -34.06 3.30 -0.75
CA GLY A 107 -33.05 4.01 0.03
C GLY A 107 -31.69 3.31 0.13
N SER A 108 -31.64 2.04 -0.28
CA SER A 108 -30.48 1.17 -0.01
C SER A 108 -29.63 0.86 -1.23
N TYR A 109 -30.03 1.22 -2.44
CA TYR A 109 -29.24 0.94 -3.62
C TYR A 109 -28.57 2.18 -4.21
N PRO A 110 -27.38 2.01 -4.80
CA PRO A 110 -26.62 3.11 -5.37
C PRO A 110 -27.34 3.75 -6.56
N SER A 111 -27.03 5.01 -6.84
CA SER A 111 -27.55 5.74 -8.00
C SER A 111 -27.14 5.06 -9.32
N ALA A 112 -27.92 5.26 -10.39
CA ALA A 112 -27.59 4.75 -11.71
C ALA A 112 -26.19 5.22 -12.17
N ALA A 113 -25.84 6.48 -11.92
CA ALA A 113 -24.54 7.03 -12.29
C ALA A 113 -23.37 6.31 -11.57
N LEU A 114 -23.56 5.90 -10.30
CA LEU A 114 -22.55 5.12 -9.60
C LEU A 114 -22.40 3.71 -10.18
N VAL A 115 -23.51 3.08 -10.53
CA VAL A 115 -23.50 1.75 -11.16
C VAL A 115 -22.83 1.80 -12.52
N ASP A 116 -23.11 2.81 -13.34
CA ASP A 116 -22.46 3.01 -14.63
C ASP A 116 -20.96 3.21 -14.46
N GLY A 117 -20.52 4.04 -13.49
CA GLY A 117 -19.11 4.21 -13.17
C GLY A 117 -18.39 2.94 -12.70
N LEU A 118 -19.08 2.03 -12.01
CA LEU A 118 -18.55 0.73 -11.64
C LEU A 118 -18.34 -0.18 -12.86
N PHE A 119 -19.26 -0.14 -13.84
CA PHE A 119 -19.09 -0.86 -15.10
C PHE A 119 -17.94 -0.31 -15.93
N ASP A 120 -17.83 1.01 -16.06
CA ASP A 120 -16.71 1.67 -16.76
C ASP A 120 -15.37 1.28 -16.13
N ALA A 121 -15.29 1.23 -14.79
CA ALA A 121 -14.10 0.79 -14.08
C ALA A 121 -13.77 -0.68 -14.35
N CYS A 122 -14.76 -1.57 -14.42
CA CYS A 122 -14.55 -2.97 -14.80
C CYS A 122 -13.98 -3.09 -16.21
N GLU A 123 -14.52 -2.33 -17.15
CA GLU A 123 -14.04 -2.32 -18.54
C GLU A 123 -12.59 -1.83 -18.62
N ALA A 124 -12.28 -0.72 -17.97
CA ALA A 124 -10.91 -0.18 -17.94
C ALA A 124 -9.89 -1.17 -17.37
N LEU A 125 -10.23 -1.86 -16.27
CA LEU A 125 -9.37 -2.87 -15.67
C LEU A 125 -9.22 -4.10 -16.56
N SER A 126 -10.28 -4.51 -17.28
CA SER A 126 -10.22 -5.62 -18.22
C SER A 126 -9.28 -5.32 -19.40
N LEU A 127 -9.40 -4.14 -19.99
CA LEU A 127 -8.49 -3.69 -21.04
C LEU A 127 -7.03 -3.59 -20.55
N GLN A 128 -6.83 -3.24 -19.29
CA GLN A 128 -5.49 -3.22 -18.69
C GLN A 128 -4.91 -4.63 -18.56
N ILE A 129 -5.71 -5.62 -18.17
CA ILE A 129 -5.28 -7.02 -18.13
C ILE A 129 -4.86 -7.48 -19.53
N GLU A 130 -5.67 -7.23 -20.55
CA GLU A 130 -5.36 -7.59 -21.93
C GLU A 130 -4.00 -7.01 -22.36
N ARG A 131 -3.75 -5.73 -22.12
CA ARG A 131 -2.46 -5.09 -22.43
C ARG A 131 -1.28 -5.70 -21.69
N CYS A 132 -1.47 -6.14 -20.44
CA CYS A 132 -0.41 -6.79 -19.66
C CYS A 132 -0.13 -8.23 -20.13
N LEU A 133 -1.09 -8.88 -20.77
CA LEU A 133 -0.97 -10.26 -21.25
C LEU A 133 -0.50 -10.33 -22.71
N ASP A 134 -0.68 -9.26 -23.45
CA ASP A 134 -0.21 -9.16 -24.84
C ASP A 134 1.32 -8.93 -24.84
N PRO A 135 2.12 -9.79 -25.47
CA PRO A 135 3.58 -9.75 -25.44
C PRO A 135 4.19 -8.61 -26.27
#